data_d1d10ce0e6a2519c6f7e52d317278b87
#
_entry.id   d1d10ce0e6a2519c6f7e52d317278b87
#
_cell.length_a   1.000
_cell.length_b   1.000
_cell.length_c   1.000
_cell.angle_alpha   90.00
_cell.angle_beta   90.00
_cell.angle_gamma   90.00
#
_symmetry.space_group_name_H-M   'P 1'
#
loop_
_entity.id
_entity.type
_entity.pdbx_description
1 polymer ?
#
loop_
_entity_poly.entity_id
_entity_poly.type
_entity_poly.pdbx_seq_one_letter_code
_entity_poly.pdbx_strand_id
1 'polypeptide(L)'
;MFARVQTVHQPADKLDALAKLAGEQFAAAPELTGFKNLYYLIDRDNGKALVITLWETEADLRRLEANNAAVRAHVRAEAGIEPPPSEIFEVAFAGGA
;
A
#
# COMPACT_ATOMS: atom_id res chain seq x y z
N MET A 1 2.38 7.03 -15.36
CA MET A 1 2.47 6.73 -13.93
C MET A 1 1.20 6.01 -13.48
N PHE A 2 1.36 5.05 -12.61
CA PHE A 2 0.26 4.24 -12.12
C PHE A 2 0.22 4.26 -10.60
N ALA A 3 -0.98 4.16 -10.03
CA ALA A 3 -1.19 4.16 -8.60
C ALA A 3 -1.81 2.82 -8.17
N ARG A 4 -1.30 2.28 -7.06
CA ARG A 4 -1.88 1.13 -6.39
C ARG A 4 -2.51 1.62 -5.10
N VAL A 5 -3.79 1.34 -4.91
CA VAL A 5 -4.55 1.83 -3.77
C VAL A 5 -5.12 0.65 -2.98
N GLN A 6 -4.87 0.64 -1.68
CA GLN A 6 -5.51 -0.32 -0.76
C GLN A 6 -6.32 0.45 0.26
N THR A 7 -7.51 -0.07 0.58
CA THR A 7 -8.36 0.49 1.63
C THR A 7 -8.30 -0.42 2.85
N VAL A 8 -7.96 0.15 4.01
CA VAL A 8 -7.83 -0.57 5.27
C VAL A 8 -8.90 -0.06 6.24
N HIS A 9 -9.63 -0.99 6.86
CA HIS A 9 -10.63 -0.66 7.89
C HIS A 9 -10.16 -1.22 9.24
N GLN A 10 -9.71 -0.33 10.13
CA GLN A 10 -9.23 -0.68 11.46
C GLN A 10 -9.45 0.49 12.41
N PRO A 11 -9.51 0.27 13.74
CA PRO A 11 -9.53 1.36 14.71
C PRO A 11 -8.31 2.28 14.57
N ALA A 12 -8.47 3.55 14.94
CA ALA A 12 -7.45 4.57 14.75
C ALA A 12 -6.08 4.21 15.33
N ASP A 13 -6.05 3.59 16.53
CA ASP A 13 -4.81 3.17 17.16
C ASP A 13 -4.07 2.11 16.35
N LYS A 14 -4.80 1.18 15.76
CA LYS A 14 -4.21 0.16 14.86
C LYS A 14 -3.73 0.78 13.56
N LEU A 15 -4.45 1.78 13.04
CA LEU A 15 -4.03 2.48 11.82
C LEU A 15 -2.69 3.18 12.02
N ASP A 16 -2.47 3.80 13.18
CA ASP A 16 -1.18 4.42 13.50
C ASP A 16 -0.05 3.39 13.55
N ALA A 17 -0.30 2.24 14.17
CA ALA A 17 0.68 1.16 14.24
C ALA A 17 1.00 0.59 12.86
N LEU A 18 0.00 0.41 12.02
CA LEU A 18 0.18 -0.09 10.66
C LEU A 18 0.92 0.92 9.78
N ALA A 19 0.65 2.21 9.94
CA ALA A 19 1.36 3.26 9.21
C ALA A 19 2.86 3.26 9.56
N LYS A 20 3.18 3.13 10.85
CA LYS A 20 4.55 3.05 11.32
C LYS A 20 5.25 1.83 10.73
N LEU A 21 4.59 0.66 10.78
CA LEU A 21 5.12 -0.57 10.23
C LEU A 21 5.36 -0.46 8.73
N ALA A 22 4.43 0.13 7.98
CA ALA A 22 4.58 0.35 6.55
C ALA A 22 5.80 1.23 6.24
N GLY A 23 5.99 2.31 7.01
CA GLY A 23 7.14 3.19 6.86
C GLY A 23 8.46 2.45 7.12
N GLU A 24 8.52 1.62 8.16
CA GLU A 24 9.69 0.82 8.49
C GLU A 24 10.00 -0.20 7.40
N GLN A 25 8.97 -0.87 6.87
CA GLN A 25 9.14 -1.85 5.80
C GLN A 25 9.66 -1.21 4.52
N PHE A 26 9.16 -0.04 4.15
CA PHE A 26 9.64 0.67 2.98
C PHE A 26 11.06 1.20 3.16
N ALA A 27 11.41 1.68 4.35
CA ALA A 27 12.76 2.14 4.64
C ALA A 27 13.77 0.99 4.59
N ALA A 28 13.36 -0.22 4.99
CA ALA A 28 14.22 -1.40 5.01
C ALA A 28 14.21 -2.17 3.68
N ALA A 29 13.26 -1.87 2.79
CA ALA A 29 13.12 -2.58 1.52
C ALA A 29 14.32 -2.31 0.61
N PRO A 30 14.75 -3.31 -0.16
CA PRO A 30 15.72 -3.05 -1.22
C PRO A 30 15.09 -2.12 -2.26
N GLU A 31 15.95 -1.55 -3.11
CA GLU A 31 15.49 -0.66 -4.16
C GLU A 31 14.34 -1.28 -4.96
N LEU A 32 13.22 -0.56 -5.02
CA LEU A 32 12.04 -0.99 -5.77
C LEU A 32 12.03 -0.29 -7.13
N THR A 33 12.19 -1.06 -8.19
CA THR A 33 12.21 -0.51 -9.54
C THR A 33 10.90 0.20 -9.88
N GLY A 34 11.03 1.46 -10.31
CA GLY A 34 9.87 2.26 -10.74
C GLY A 34 9.05 2.86 -9.60
N PHE A 35 9.40 2.58 -8.35
CA PHE A 35 8.72 3.15 -7.21
C PHE A 35 8.96 4.66 -7.12
N LYS A 36 7.88 5.43 -6.91
CA LYS A 36 7.94 6.89 -6.82
C LYS A 36 7.63 7.42 -5.43
N ASN A 37 6.45 7.13 -4.91
CA ASN A 37 5.98 7.69 -3.64
C ASN A 37 5.09 6.69 -2.91
N LEU A 38 5.03 6.85 -1.59
CA LEU A 38 4.10 6.16 -0.71
C LEU A 38 3.34 7.20 0.12
N TYR A 39 2.03 7.07 0.15
CA TYR A 39 1.20 7.87 1.05
C TYR A 39 0.34 6.93 1.89
N TYR A 40 0.29 7.20 3.18
CA TYR A 40 -0.60 6.50 4.10
C TYR A 40 -1.56 7.54 4.67
N LEU A 41 -2.81 7.53 4.19
CA LEU A 41 -3.82 8.51 4.56
C LEU A 41 -4.77 7.90 5.58
N ILE A 42 -4.99 8.58 6.70
CA ILE A 42 -5.82 8.06 7.78
C ILE A 42 -7.05 8.93 7.96
N ASP A 43 -8.22 8.29 7.97
CA ASP A 43 -9.48 8.89 8.40
C ASP A 43 -9.78 8.33 9.79
N ARG A 44 -9.42 9.09 10.82
CA ARG A 44 -9.50 8.64 12.21
C ARG A 44 -10.93 8.46 12.69
N ASP A 45 -11.83 9.32 12.21
CA ASP A 45 -13.23 9.30 12.65
C ASP A 45 -13.97 8.05 12.16
N ASN A 46 -13.60 7.55 10.99
CA ASN A 46 -14.27 6.41 10.36
C ASN A 46 -13.47 5.10 10.47
N GLY A 47 -12.30 5.12 11.10
CA GLY A 47 -11.48 3.92 11.21
C GLY A 47 -11.05 3.37 9.86
N LYS A 48 -10.57 4.25 8.99
CA LYS A 48 -10.25 3.92 7.60
C LYS A 48 -8.91 4.51 7.21
N ALA A 49 -8.16 3.79 6.38
CA ALA A 49 -6.93 4.32 5.80
C ALA A 49 -6.85 3.95 4.33
N LEU A 50 -6.20 4.81 3.55
CA LEU A 50 -5.83 4.52 2.17
C LEU A 50 -4.32 4.44 2.09
N VAL A 51 -3.81 3.33 1.56
CA VAL A 51 -2.39 3.16 1.29
C VAL A 51 -2.19 3.32 -0.21
N ILE A 52 -1.49 4.37 -0.61
CA ILE A 52 -1.31 4.71 -2.03
C ILE A 52 0.17 4.64 -2.35
N THR A 53 0.53 3.82 -3.34
CA THR A 53 1.88 3.77 -3.89
C THR A 53 1.85 4.20 -5.35
N LEU A 54 2.80 5.03 -5.75
CA LEU A 54 2.92 5.53 -7.11
C LEU A 54 4.11 4.88 -7.80
N TRP A 55 3.90 4.47 -9.05
CA TRP A 55 4.86 3.70 -9.85
C TRP A 55 5.03 4.32 -11.23
N GLU A 56 6.21 4.23 -11.79
CA GLU A 56 6.50 4.75 -13.11
C GLU A 56 5.71 4.05 -14.20
N THR A 57 5.64 2.71 -14.14
CA THR A 57 4.93 1.90 -15.13
C THR A 57 3.99 0.91 -14.45
N GLU A 58 2.99 0.46 -15.20
CA GLU A 58 2.09 -0.60 -14.73
C GLU A 58 2.85 -1.91 -14.48
N ALA A 59 3.84 -2.21 -15.31
CA ALA A 59 4.65 -3.42 -15.17
C ALA A 59 5.39 -3.45 -13.83
N ASP A 60 5.93 -2.32 -13.40
CA ASP A 60 6.62 -2.22 -12.11
C ASP A 60 5.66 -2.46 -10.95
N LEU A 61 4.45 -1.89 -11.03
CA LEU A 61 3.41 -2.07 -10.03
C LEU A 61 2.98 -3.54 -9.96
N ARG A 62 2.75 -4.18 -11.09
CA ARG A 62 2.32 -5.58 -11.15
C ARG A 62 3.41 -6.53 -10.66
N ARG A 63 4.67 -6.16 -10.81
CA ARG A 63 5.78 -6.94 -10.25
C ARG A 63 5.72 -6.93 -8.72
N LEU A 64 5.41 -5.78 -8.12
CA LEU A 64 5.20 -5.71 -6.67
C LEU A 64 4.03 -6.59 -6.24
N GLU A 65 2.91 -6.54 -6.96
CA GLU A 65 1.74 -7.37 -6.67
C GLU A 65 2.09 -8.85 -6.67
N ALA A 66 2.83 -9.30 -7.68
CA ALA A 66 3.25 -10.69 -7.79
C ALA A 66 4.17 -11.09 -6.63
N ASN A 67 5.11 -10.22 -6.26
CA ASN A 67 6.02 -10.48 -5.15
C ASN A 67 5.31 -10.51 -3.80
N ASN A 68 4.22 -9.76 -3.66
CA ASN A 68 3.46 -9.70 -2.41
C ASN A 68 2.45 -10.84 -2.26
N ALA A 69 2.20 -11.62 -3.29
CA ALA A 69 1.21 -12.71 -3.22
C ALA A 69 1.53 -13.70 -2.10
N ALA A 70 2.80 -14.09 -1.97
CA ALA A 70 3.24 -15.01 -0.92
C ALA A 70 3.12 -14.39 0.47
N VAL A 71 3.44 -13.11 0.60
CA VAL A 71 3.32 -12.36 1.87
C VAL A 71 1.87 -12.31 2.30
N ARG A 72 0.95 -12.04 1.38
CA ARG A 72 -0.50 -12.03 1.68
C ARG A 72 -1.00 -13.39 2.13
N ALA A 73 -0.58 -14.46 1.45
CA ALA A 73 -0.95 -15.82 1.82
C ALA A 73 -0.46 -16.15 3.22
N HIS A 74 0.76 -15.75 3.57
CA HIS A 74 1.34 -15.96 4.89
C HIS A 74 0.56 -15.21 5.97
N VAL A 75 0.23 -13.94 5.74
CA VAL A 75 -0.55 -13.12 6.67
C VAL A 75 -1.93 -13.73 6.91
N ARG A 76 -2.57 -14.20 5.84
CA ARG A 76 -3.87 -14.88 5.95
C ARG A 76 -3.78 -16.14 6.80
N ALA A 77 -2.75 -16.94 6.57
CA ALA A 77 -2.57 -18.21 7.30
C ALA A 77 -2.23 -17.98 8.78
N GLU A 78 -1.36 -17.02 9.09
CA GLU A 78 -0.88 -16.78 10.44
C GLU A 78 -1.83 -15.94 11.28
N ALA A 79 -2.41 -14.90 10.71
CA ALA A 79 -3.24 -13.94 11.45
C ALA A 79 -4.74 -14.15 11.28
N GLY A 80 -5.15 -14.97 10.31
CA GLY A 80 -6.56 -15.17 10.01
C GLY A 80 -7.24 -13.92 9.46
N ILE A 81 -6.45 -12.95 9.00
CA ILE A 81 -6.95 -11.67 8.47
C ILE A 81 -6.85 -11.71 6.95
N GLU A 82 -7.96 -11.39 6.29
CA GLU A 82 -7.97 -11.24 4.84
C GLU A 82 -7.30 -9.92 4.48
N PRO A 83 -6.20 -9.93 3.71
CA PRO A 83 -5.59 -8.67 3.28
C PRO A 83 -6.56 -7.88 2.41
N PRO A 84 -6.61 -6.55 2.53
CA PRO A 84 -7.51 -5.75 1.70
C PRO A 84 -7.14 -5.88 0.22
N PRO A 85 -8.14 -5.88 -0.67
CA PRO A 85 -7.86 -5.89 -2.10
C PRO A 85 -7.18 -4.60 -2.52
N SER A 86 -6.33 -4.69 -3.54
CA SER A 86 -5.71 -3.52 -4.15
C SER A 86 -6.46 -3.14 -5.42
N GLU A 87 -6.49 -1.85 -5.70
CA GLU A 87 -7.01 -1.30 -6.93
C GLU A 87 -5.89 -0.59 -7.67
N ILE A 88 -5.89 -0.68 -8.99
CA ILE A 88 -4.85 -0.09 -9.83
C ILE A 88 -5.49 0.99 -10.70
N PHE A 89 -4.89 2.18 -10.67
CA PHE A 89 -5.37 3.33 -11.44
C PHE A 89 -4.24 3.91 -12.28
N GLU A 90 -4.56 4.33 -13.50
CA GLU A 90 -3.65 5.15 -14.27
C GLU A 90 -3.72 6.58 -13.74
N VAL A 91 -2.57 7.23 -13.54
CA VAL A 91 -2.55 8.63 -13.15
C VAL A 91 -2.73 9.47 -14.42
N ALA A 92 -3.95 9.95 -14.62
CA ALA A 92 -4.28 10.73 -15.81
C ALA A 92 -3.73 12.16 -15.74
N PHE A 93 -3.58 12.70 -14.53
CA PHE A 93 -3.03 14.03 -14.31
C PHE A 93 -2.44 14.09 -12.91
N ALA A 94 -1.27 14.68 -12.80
CA ALA A 94 -0.63 14.96 -11.52
C ALA A 94 -0.13 16.40 -11.54
N GLY A 95 -0.59 17.18 -10.57
CA GLY A 95 -0.17 18.56 -10.42
C GLY A 95 0.26 18.81 -8.98
N GLY A 96 0.95 19.91 -8.76
CA GLY A 96 1.39 20.26 -7.44
C GLY A 96 2.15 21.58 -7.42
N ALA A 97 2.44 22.04 -6.21
CA ALA A 97 3.22 23.24 -6.01
C ALA A 97 4.70 22.91 -5.95
#